data_23534737f9d2727cd0ba84491cf13239
#
_entry.id   23534737f9d2727cd0ba84491cf13239
#
_cell.length_a   1.000
_cell.length_b   1.000
_cell.length_c   1.000
_cell.angle_alpha   90.00
_cell.angle_beta   90.00
_cell.angle_gamma   90.00
#
_symmetry.space_group_name_H-M   'P 1'
#
loop_
_entity.id
_entity.type
_entity.pdbx_description
1 polymer ?
#
loop_
_entity_poly.entity_id
_entity_poly.type
_entity_poly.pdbx_seq_one_letter_code
_entity_poly.pdbx_strand_id
1 'polypeptide(L)'
;MKKNVAVILAGGVGSRLGLSTPKQFFKVAGKMVVEHTIDTFESNPHIHEIAIVSNPFYISDFESIIIKNGWKKVKKILKGGQERYHSSLSAIKAYEDTDVNLIFHDAVRPLVSQRILNDVIAALETYKAIDVAMPATDTIIQVNDRFIQEIPDRSKLMRGQTPQAFHLETIKHAYDIALQDPAFKVTDDCGVVVKYLPEVPVYVVNGEESNMKLTYKEDT
;
A
#
# COMPACT_ATOMS: atom_id res chain seq x y z
N MET A 1 16.51 9.14 13.83
CA MET A 1 15.67 8.57 12.74
C MET A 1 14.26 8.35 13.25
N LYS A 2 13.25 8.70 12.45
CA LYS A 2 11.84 8.37 12.73
C LYS A 2 11.65 6.86 12.73
N LYS A 3 10.68 6.34 13.52
CA LYS A 3 10.31 4.93 13.43
C LYS A 3 9.59 4.66 12.12
N ASN A 4 9.89 3.53 11.49
CA ASN A 4 9.19 3.05 10.30
C ASN A 4 8.09 2.08 10.70
N VAL A 5 6.85 2.43 10.39
CA VAL A 5 5.66 1.61 10.63
C VAL A 5 5.14 1.10 9.29
N ALA A 6 5.14 -0.20 9.11
CA ALA A 6 4.48 -0.82 7.96
C ALA A 6 2.97 -0.89 8.20
N VAL A 7 2.20 -0.43 7.23
CA VAL A 7 0.73 -0.48 7.25
C VAL A 7 0.27 -1.43 6.16
N ILE A 8 -0.12 -2.63 6.55
CA ILE A 8 -0.57 -3.67 5.64
C ILE A 8 -2.07 -3.50 5.36
N LEU A 9 -2.40 -3.07 4.16
CA LEU A 9 -3.77 -2.79 3.72
C LEU A 9 -4.47 -4.09 3.29
N ALA A 10 -5.27 -4.64 4.19
CA ALA A 10 -5.99 -5.91 4.03
C ALA A 10 -7.52 -5.76 4.08
N GLY A 11 -8.05 -4.55 3.86
CA GLY A 11 -9.49 -4.24 3.93
C GLY A 11 -10.31 -4.74 2.74
N GLY A 12 -9.67 -5.13 1.63
CA GLY A 12 -10.35 -5.53 0.40
C GLY A 12 -11.12 -6.85 0.54
N VAL A 13 -12.37 -6.87 0.11
CA VAL A 13 -13.25 -8.06 0.15
C VAL A 13 -13.13 -8.96 -1.10
N GLY A 14 -12.29 -8.58 -2.09
CA GLY A 14 -11.99 -9.43 -3.24
C GLY A 14 -13.14 -9.67 -4.23
N SER A 15 -14.11 -8.77 -4.30
CA SER A 15 -15.35 -8.90 -5.09
C SER A 15 -15.15 -9.27 -6.58
N ARG A 16 -14.00 -8.92 -7.17
CA ARG A 16 -13.69 -9.21 -8.58
C ARG A 16 -13.39 -10.68 -8.89
N LEU A 17 -13.07 -11.50 -7.88
CA LEU A 17 -12.77 -12.92 -8.07
C LEU A 17 -14.01 -13.82 -7.92
N GLY A 18 -15.17 -13.26 -7.49
CA GLY A 18 -16.39 -14.07 -7.28
C GLY A 18 -16.23 -15.15 -6.20
N LEU A 19 -15.22 -15.05 -5.34
CA LEU A 19 -14.87 -16.07 -4.36
C LEU A 19 -15.46 -15.70 -2.99
N SER A 20 -15.85 -16.72 -2.23
CA SER A 20 -16.40 -16.57 -0.88
C SER A 20 -15.36 -16.12 0.16
N THR A 21 -14.08 -16.29 -0.14
CA THR A 21 -12.95 -15.94 0.75
C THR A 21 -12.14 -14.78 0.16
N PRO A 22 -11.82 -13.73 0.95
CA PRO A 22 -10.95 -12.65 0.49
C PRO A 22 -9.57 -13.13 0.06
N LYS A 23 -9.02 -12.49 -0.98
CA LYS A 23 -7.75 -12.87 -1.64
C LYS A 23 -6.57 -13.02 -0.68
N GLN A 24 -6.49 -12.14 0.31
CA GLN A 24 -5.39 -12.15 1.29
C GLN A 24 -5.31 -13.45 2.10
N PHE A 25 -6.40 -14.22 2.17
CA PHE A 25 -6.45 -15.51 2.86
C PHE A 25 -6.25 -16.71 1.94
N PHE A 26 -6.09 -16.49 0.64
CA PHE A 26 -5.69 -17.60 -0.26
C PHE A 26 -4.34 -18.15 0.12
N LYS A 27 -4.19 -19.46 -0.06
CA LYS A 27 -2.92 -20.15 0.22
C LYS A 27 -2.13 -20.31 -1.06
N VAL A 28 -0.88 -19.86 -0.99
CA VAL A 28 0.14 -20.06 -2.00
C VAL A 28 1.34 -20.69 -1.28
N ALA A 29 1.88 -21.79 -1.81
CA ALA A 29 2.99 -22.53 -1.19
C ALA A 29 2.79 -22.84 0.30
N GLY A 30 1.56 -23.18 0.69
CA GLY A 30 1.21 -23.61 2.06
C GLY A 30 0.91 -22.50 3.05
N LYS A 31 1.15 -21.21 2.71
CA LYS A 31 0.85 -20.04 3.55
C LYS A 31 -0.20 -19.16 2.89
N MET A 32 -0.95 -18.40 3.67
CA MET A 32 -1.84 -17.38 3.13
C MET A 32 -1.02 -16.25 2.46
N VAL A 33 -1.58 -15.64 1.42
CA VAL A 33 -0.94 -14.51 0.72
C VAL A 33 -0.48 -13.42 1.68
N VAL A 34 -1.32 -13.04 2.63
CA VAL A 34 -0.98 -12.03 3.65
C VAL A 34 0.13 -12.48 4.59
N GLU A 35 0.28 -13.80 4.85
CA GLU A 35 1.37 -14.31 5.68
C GLU A 35 2.73 -14.08 5.00
N HIS A 36 2.82 -14.33 3.69
CA HIS A 36 4.03 -14.01 2.91
C HIS A 36 4.37 -12.53 2.96
N THR A 37 3.36 -11.67 2.77
CA THR A 37 3.54 -10.21 2.85
C THR A 37 4.08 -9.81 4.21
N ILE A 38 3.43 -10.21 5.30
CA ILE A 38 3.82 -9.81 6.66
C ILE A 38 5.21 -10.37 7.01
N ASP A 39 5.54 -11.61 6.64
CA ASP A 39 6.85 -12.21 6.88
C ASP A 39 8.00 -11.35 6.32
N THR A 40 7.80 -10.76 5.12
CA THR A 40 8.81 -9.89 4.50
C THR A 40 9.05 -8.62 5.32
N PHE A 41 7.99 -7.99 5.85
CA PHE A 41 8.11 -6.81 6.71
C PHE A 41 8.60 -7.17 8.11
N GLU A 42 8.16 -8.29 8.68
CA GLU A 42 8.59 -8.78 10.00
C GLU A 42 10.10 -9.04 10.03
N SER A 43 10.65 -9.60 8.94
CA SER A 43 12.08 -9.92 8.84
C SER A 43 12.98 -8.71 8.54
N ASN A 44 12.43 -7.58 8.08
CA ASN A 44 13.23 -6.40 7.75
C ASN A 44 13.68 -5.66 9.03
N PRO A 45 15.00 -5.48 9.28
CA PRO A 45 15.50 -4.88 10.52
C PRO A 45 15.14 -3.40 10.69
N HIS A 46 14.81 -2.69 9.62
CA HIS A 46 14.47 -1.27 9.62
C HIS A 46 12.97 -1.00 9.78
N ILE A 47 12.14 -2.04 9.76
CA ILE A 47 10.72 -1.94 10.14
C ILE A 47 10.60 -2.17 11.64
N HIS A 48 10.02 -1.21 12.35
CA HIS A 48 9.94 -1.20 13.81
C HIS A 48 8.59 -1.72 14.32
N GLU A 49 7.54 -1.49 13.54
CA GLU A 49 6.17 -1.87 13.88
C GLU A 49 5.38 -2.20 12.61
N ILE A 50 4.40 -3.09 12.75
CA ILE A 50 3.45 -3.44 11.69
C ILE A 50 2.04 -3.19 12.23
N ALA A 51 1.24 -2.44 11.47
CA ALA A 51 -0.20 -2.31 11.67
C ALA A 51 -0.92 -3.00 10.50
N ILE A 52 -1.91 -3.81 10.80
CA ILE A 52 -2.77 -4.43 9.79
C ILE A 52 -4.07 -3.64 9.76
N VAL A 53 -4.49 -3.17 8.58
CA VAL A 53 -5.80 -2.52 8.40
C VAL A 53 -6.72 -3.50 7.70
N SER A 54 -7.68 -4.04 8.43
CA SER A 54 -8.57 -5.11 7.99
C SER A 54 -10.03 -4.66 7.91
N ASN A 55 -10.80 -5.33 7.07
CA ASN A 55 -12.25 -5.29 7.20
C ASN A 55 -12.64 -5.81 8.60
N PRO A 56 -13.57 -5.14 9.30
CA PRO A 56 -14.00 -5.53 10.64
C PRO A 56 -14.40 -7.00 10.80
N PHE A 57 -14.96 -7.61 9.76
CA PHE A 57 -15.39 -9.03 9.78
C PHE A 57 -14.23 -10.02 9.92
N TYR A 58 -12.98 -9.64 9.59
CA TYR A 58 -11.82 -10.52 9.57
C TYR A 58 -10.79 -10.18 10.64
N ILE A 59 -11.12 -9.36 11.64
CA ILE A 59 -10.18 -9.00 12.72
C ILE A 59 -9.77 -10.24 13.52
N SER A 60 -10.74 -11.10 13.88
CA SER A 60 -10.47 -12.34 14.62
C SER A 60 -9.61 -13.34 13.85
N ASP A 61 -9.76 -13.37 12.50
CA ASP A 61 -8.90 -14.19 11.65
C ASP A 61 -7.45 -13.69 11.73
N PHE A 62 -7.24 -12.36 11.66
CA PHE A 62 -5.90 -11.78 11.80
C PHE A 62 -5.29 -12.02 13.18
N GLU A 63 -6.06 -11.91 14.26
CA GLU A 63 -5.60 -12.24 15.62
C GLU A 63 -5.08 -13.68 15.68
N SER A 64 -5.84 -14.62 15.11
CA SER A 64 -5.47 -16.04 15.04
C SER A 64 -4.18 -16.26 14.22
N ILE A 65 -4.06 -15.58 13.06
CA ILE A 65 -2.89 -15.67 12.18
C ILE A 65 -1.64 -15.09 12.87
N ILE A 66 -1.77 -13.98 13.60
CA ILE A 66 -0.67 -13.35 14.34
C ILE A 66 -0.14 -14.31 15.42
N ILE A 67 -1.04 -14.90 16.19
CA ILE A 67 -0.66 -15.88 17.24
C ILE A 67 0.04 -17.08 16.62
N LYS A 68 -0.53 -17.64 15.55
CA LYS A 68 0.03 -18.80 14.83
C LYS A 68 1.45 -18.56 14.34
N ASN A 69 1.72 -17.38 13.76
CA ASN A 69 3.03 -17.07 13.18
C ASN A 69 4.02 -16.49 14.18
N GLY A 70 3.54 -16.04 15.34
CA GLY A 70 4.39 -15.51 16.42
C GLY A 70 5.10 -14.20 16.07
N TRP A 71 4.56 -13.40 15.14
CA TRP A 71 5.12 -12.12 14.73
C TRP A 71 5.26 -11.16 15.91
N LYS A 72 6.39 -10.50 16.01
CA LYS A 72 6.73 -9.62 17.15
C LYS A 72 6.47 -8.14 16.84
N LYS A 73 6.52 -7.76 15.55
CA LYS A 73 6.35 -6.38 15.11
C LYS A 73 4.89 -6.00 14.85
N VAL A 74 3.99 -6.97 14.69
CA VAL A 74 2.55 -6.68 14.54
C VAL A 74 1.99 -6.22 15.88
N LYS A 75 1.67 -4.92 15.98
CA LYS A 75 1.22 -4.26 17.23
C LYS A 75 -0.22 -3.83 17.20
N LYS A 76 -0.79 -3.58 16.01
CA LYS A 76 -2.13 -3.06 15.85
C LYS A 76 -2.89 -3.79 14.75
N ILE A 77 -4.18 -4.06 14.99
CA ILE A 77 -5.15 -4.39 13.97
C ILE A 77 -6.17 -3.26 13.96
N LEU A 78 -6.24 -2.55 12.85
CA LEU A 78 -7.07 -1.37 12.67
C LEU A 78 -8.27 -1.72 11.79
N LYS A 79 -9.39 -1.05 12.02
CA LYS A 79 -10.60 -1.20 11.20
C LYS A 79 -10.44 -0.37 9.93
N GLY A 80 -10.48 -1.00 8.78
CA GLY A 80 -10.62 -0.36 7.47
C GLY A 80 -12.05 0.11 7.21
N GLY A 81 -12.23 0.89 6.15
CA GLY A 81 -13.55 1.33 5.72
C GLY A 81 -13.94 0.80 4.35
N GLN A 82 -14.96 1.41 3.73
CA GLN A 82 -15.50 0.96 2.45
C GLN A 82 -14.54 1.16 1.28
N GLU A 83 -13.75 2.24 1.33
CA GLU A 83 -12.79 2.60 0.29
C GLU A 83 -11.36 2.50 0.80
N ARG A 84 -10.39 2.43 -0.13
CA ARG A 84 -8.98 2.29 0.20
C ARG A 84 -8.47 3.42 1.09
N TYR A 85 -8.86 4.66 0.80
CA TYR A 85 -8.43 5.83 1.57
C TYR A 85 -8.93 5.82 3.02
N HIS A 86 -10.10 5.24 3.31
CA HIS A 86 -10.56 5.06 4.68
C HIS A 86 -9.59 4.18 5.49
N SER A 87 -8.98 3.19 4.85
CA SER A 87 -7.97 2.35 5.51
C SER A 87 -6.69 3.15 5.79
N SER A 88 -6.27 4.01 4.86
CA SER A 88 -5.13 4.90 5.07
C SER A 88 -5.39 5.90 6.20
N LEU A 89 -6.58 6.52 6.24
CA LEU A 89 -7.00 7.42 7.33
C LEU A 89 -7.03 6.72 8.68
N SER A 90 -7.47 5.47 8.75
CA SER A 90 -7.47 4.70 10.00
C SER A 90 -6.05 4.54 10.55
N ALA A 91 -5.07 4.28 9.68
CA ALA A 91 -3.66 4.21 10.09
C ALA A 91 -3.12 5.59 10.48
N ILE A 92 -3.35 6.62 9.69
CA ILE A 92 -2.92 8.00 9.99
C ILE A 92 -3.42 8.41 11.38
N LYS A 93 -4.70 8.19 11.66
CA LYS A 93 -5.31 8.50 12.96
C LYS A 93 -4.70 7.69 14.11
N ALA A 94 -4.38 6.41 13.88
CA ALA A 94 -3.83 5.54 14.92
C ALA A 94 -2.42 5.91 15.36
N TYR A 95 -1.72 6.78 14.60
CA TYR A 95 -0.35 7.26 14.84
C TYR A 95 -0.24 8.78 14.92
N GLU A 96 -1.35 9.54 14.91
CA GLU A 96 -1.37 11.01 14.77
C GLU A 96 -0.55 11.79 15.82
N ASP A 97 -0.39 11.22 17.02
CA ASP A 97 0.39 11.80 18.11
C ASP A 97 1.85 11.33 18.15
N THR A 98 2.35 10.76 17.05
CA THR A 98 3.70 10.18 16.99
C THR A 98 4.52 10.77 15.84
N ASP A 99 5.84 10.71 15.94
CA ASP A 99 6.74 11.08 14.85
C ASP A 99 7.28 9.84 14.15
N VAL A 100 6.52 9.34 13.18
CA VAL A 100 6.83 8.11 12.45
C VAL A 100 6.76 8.29 10.93
N ASN A 101 7.36 7.35 10.21
CA ASN A 101 7.10 7.14 8.81
C ASN A 101 6.02 6.05 8.67
N LEU A 102 5.02 6.27 7.82
CA LEU A 102 4.03 5.27 7.44
C LEU A 102 4.38 4.69 6.07
N ILE A 103 4.45 3.37 5.99
CA ILE A 103 4.80 2.61 4.78
C ILE A 103 3.59 1.73 4.44
N PHE A 104 2.74 2.23 3.55
CA PHE A 104 1.51 1.55 3.14
C PHE A 104 1.81 0.47 2.10
N HIS A 105 1.33 -0.74 2.33
CA HIS A 105 1.53 -1.84 1.40
C HIS A 105 0.27 -2.70 1.24
N ASP A 106 -0.04 -3.08 0.00
CA ASP A 106 -1.16 -3.98 -0.29
C ASP A 106 -0.88 -5.39 0.24
N ALA A 107 -1.76 -5.92 1.10
CA ALA A 107 -1.66 -7.28 1.65
C ALA A 107 -1.56 -8.40 0.57
N VAL A 108 -1.96 -8.08 -0.65
CA VAL A 108 -1.98 -8.99 -1.79
C VAL A 108 -0.81 -8.79 -2.76
N ARG A 109 0.31 -8.23 -2.30
CA ARG A 109 1.61 -8.20 -2.99
C ARG A 109 2.64 -8.98 -2.18
N PRO A 110 2.55 -10.32 -2.18
CA PRO A 110 3.35 -11.17 -1.28
C PRO A 110 4.84 -11.22 -1.62
N LEU A 111 5.22 -10.78 -2.83
CA LEU A 111 6.58 -10.92 -3.35
C LEU A 111 7.36 -9.59 -3.34
N VAL A 112 6.98 -8.64 -2.47
CA VAL A 112 7.80 -7.44 -2.24
C VAL A 112 9.17 -7.84 -1.70
N SER A 113 10.24 -7.31 -2.31
CA SER A 113 11.61 -7.69 -1.94
C SER A 113 12.16 -6.83 -0.80
N GLN A 114 13.17 -7.37 -0.10
CA GLN A 114 13.94 -6.60 0.90
C GLN A 114 14.66 -5.40 0.26
N ARG A 115 15.06 -5.51 -1.02
CA ARG A 115 15.66 -4.39 -1.76
C ARG A 115 14.67 -3.22 -1.83
N ILE A 116 13.43 -3.46 -2.28
CA ILE A 116 12.40 -2.41 -2.36
C ILE A 116 12.18 -1.76 -0.99
N LEU A 117 12.06 -2.56 0.08
CA LEU A 117 11.85 -2.02 1.43
C LEU A 117 13.02 -1.14 1.87
N ASN A 118 14.25 -1.59 1.66
CA ASN A 118 15.44 -0.85 2.05
C ASN A 118 15.59 0.44 1.24
N ASP A 119 15.34 0.40 -0.06
CA ASP A 119 15.41 1.58 -0.94
C ASP A 119 14.35 2.63 -0.55
N VAL A 120 13.12 2.21 -0.23
CA VAL A 120 12.04 3.08 0.25
C VAL A 120 12.42 3.73 1.58
N ILE A 121 12.96 2.95 2.53
CA ILE A 121 13.36 3.46 3.84
C ILE A 121 14.53 4.45 3.72
N ALA A 122 15.52 4.15 2.89
CA ALA A 122 16.63 5.05 2.61
C ALA A 122 16.15 6.36 1.95
N ALA A 123 15.21 6.28 1.00
CA ALA A 123 14.65 7.46 0.35
C ALA A 123 13.89 8.37 1.32
N LEU A 124 13.24 7.83 2.37
CA LEU A 124 12.56 8.61 3.41
C LEU A 124 13.51 9.48 4.26
N GLU A 125 14.81 9.24 4.21
CA GLU A 125 15.79 10.14 4.88
C GLU A 125 15.92 11.49 4.17
N THR A 126 15.58 11.53 2.87
CA THR A 126 15.72 12.72 2.02
C THR A 126 14.36 13.28 1.58
N TYR A 127 13.40 12.42 1.29
CA TYR A 127 12.11 12.79 0.71
C TYR A 127 10.97 12.49 1.68
N LYS A 128 9.91 13.30 1.61
CA LYS A 128 8.74 13.18 2.52
C LYS A 128 7.65 12.25 1.99
N ALA A 129 7.70 11.92 0.71
CA ALA A 129 6.74 11.06 0.03
C ALA A 129 7.45 10.20 -1.03
N ILE A 130 7.20 8.90 -1.00
CA ILE A 130 7.85 7.91 -1.86
C ILE A 130 6.78 7.04 -2.52
N ASP A 131 6.92 6.81 -3.80
CA ASP A 131 6.16 5.78 -4.53
C ASP A 131 7.11 4.69 -5.05
N VAL A 132 6.60 3.48 -5.17
CA VAL A 132 7.30 2.39 -5.87
C VAL A 132 6.64 2.19 -7.22
N ALA A 133 7.39 2.33 -8.28
CA ALA A 133 6.86 2.16 -9.63
C ALA A 133 7.88 1.53 -10.58
N MET A 134 7.39 0.99 -11.68
CA MET A 134 8.24 0.44 -12.73
C MET A 134 7.78 0.91 -14.11
N PRO A 135 8.69 1.01 -15.10
CA PRO A 135 8.33 1.46 -16.45
C PRO A 135 7.16 0.67 -17.03
N ALA A 136 6.25 1.35 -17.72
CA ALA A 136 5.21 0.68 -18.49
C ALA A 136 5.84 -0.07 -19.68
N THR A 137 5.57 -1.37 -19.78
CA THR A 137 6.07 -2.23 -20.88
C THR A 137 5.13 -2.21 -22.08
N ASP A 138 3.84 -2.12 -21.82
CA ASP A 138 2.81 -2.08 -22.85
C ASP A 138 2.53 -0.65 -23.34
N THR A 139 1.98 -0.53 -24.54
CA THR A 139 1.45 0.75 -25.02
C THR A 139 0.20 1.12 -24.23
N ILE A 140 0.23 2.25 -23.56
CA ILE A 140 -0.93 2.79 -22.83
C ILE A 140 -1.75 3.65 -23.80
N ILE A 141 -3.05 3.42 -23.84
CA ILE A 141 -3.99 4.20 -24.65
C ILE A 141 -5.04 4.85 -23.74
N GLN A 142 -5.30 6.11 -23.97
CA GLN A 142 -6.43 6.79 -23.35
C GLN A 142 -7.62 6.69 -24.27
N VAL A 143 -8.75 6.22 -23.74
CA VAL A 143 -9.98 5.99 -24.51
C VAL A 143 -11.17 6.76 -23.94
N ASN A 144 -12.06 7.19 -24.82
CA ASN A 144 -13.38 7.69 -24.49
C ASN A 144 -14.39 7.04 -25.45
N ASP A 145 -15.46 6.44 -24.92
CA ASP A 145 -16.50 5.75 -25.69
C ASP A 145 -15.95 4.80 -26.76
N ARG A 146 -14.92 3.98 -26.41
CA ARG A 146 -14.22 3.03 -27.29
C ARG A 146 -13.35 3.64 -28.38
N PHE A 147 -13.20 4.97 -28.43
CA PHE A 147 -12.31 5.64 -29.36
C PHE A 147 -11.02 6.05 -28.65
N ILE A 148 -9.89 5.81 -29.33
CA ILE A 148 -8.60 6.25 -28.82
C ILE A 148 -8.55 7.78 -28.88
N GLN A 149 -8.30 8.40 -27.72
CA GLN A 149 -8.13 9.85 -27.60
C GLN A 149 -6.66 10.24 -27.69
N GLU A 150 -5.80 9.47 -27.02
CA GLU A 150 -4.37 9.75 -26.93
C GLU A 150 -3.59 8.45 -26.74
N ILE A 151 -2.36 8.43 -27.24
CA ILE A 151 -1.35 7.43 -26.95
C ILE A 151 -0.17 8.16 -26.32
N PRO A 152 -0.11 8.26 -24.98
CA PRO A 152 0.94 8.98 -24.28
C PRO A 152 2.33 8.42 -24.55
N ASP A 153 3.34 9.28 -24.46
CA ASP A 153 4.76 8.86 -24.54
C ASP A 153 5.08 7.88 -23.41
N ARG A 154 5.25 6.59 -23.78
CA ARG A 154 5.51 5.49 -22.83
C ARG A 154 6.76 5.71 -21.98
N SER A 155 7.77 6.43 -22.49
CA SER A 155 9.01 6.70 -21.77
C SER A 155 8.79 7.51 -20.48
N LYS A 156 7.64 8.19 -20.37
CA LYS A 156 7.22 8.98 -19.19
C LYS A 156 6.20 8.29 -18.31
N LEU A 157 5.83 7.05 -18.66
CA LEU A 157 4.79 6.32 -17.94
C LEU A 157 5.37 5.20 -17.11
N MET A 158 4.93 5.13 -15.88
CA MET A 158 5.27 4.06 -14.95
C MET A 158 4.01 3.40 -14.40
N ARG A 159 4.10 2.13 -14.04
CA ARG A 159 3.06 1.38 -13.33
C ARG A 159 3.33 1.50 -11.84
N GLY A 160 2.42 2.15 -11.10
CA GLY A 160 2.50 2.27 -9.64
C GLY A 160 2.37 0.91 -8.95
N GLN A 161 3.21 0.70 -7.95
CA GLN A 161 3.17 -0.46 -7.05
C GLN A 161 2.98 0.02 -5.60
N THR A 162 3.21 -0.85 -4.66
CA THR A 162 3.42 -0.52 -3.24
C THR A 162 4.70 -1.21 -2.77
N PRO A 163 5.40 -0.71 -1.74
CA PRO A 163 4.98 0.29 -0.76
C PRO A 163 4.87 1.71 -1.30
N GLN A 164 3.93 2.49 -0.72
CA GLN A 164 3.90 3.95 -0.77
C GLN A 164 4.24 4.46 0.63
N ALA A 165 5.21 5.34 0.75
CA ALA A 165 5.73 5.70 2.06
C ALA A 165 5.80 7.22 2.27
N PHE A 166 5.50 7.65 3.50
CA PHE A 166 5.35 9.06 3.82
C PHE A 166 5.85 9.35 5.23
N HIS A 167 6.37 10.56 5.44
CA HIS A 167 6.33 11.14 6.76
C HIS A 167 4.87 11.32 7.20
N LEU A 168 4.53 10.92 8.42
CA LEU A 168 3.15 10.98 8.91
C LEU A 168 2.54 12.38 8.76
N GLU A 169 3.28 13.43 9.12
CA GLU A 169 2.83 14.82 9.01
C GLU A 169 2.43 15.19 7.57
N THR A 170 3.18 14.71 6.59
CA THR A 170 2.95 15.01 5.16
C THR A 170 1.67 14.37 4.67
N ILE A 171 1.51 13.06 4.87
CA ILE A 171 0.30 12.38 4.39
C ILE A 171 -0.94 12.80 5.16
N LYS A 172 -0.82 13.09 6.46
CA LYS A 172 -1.91 13.65 7.27
C LYS A 172 -2.36 14.99 6.71
N HIS A 173 -1.43 15.93 6.48
CA HIS A 173 -1.74 17.25 5.94
C HIS A 173 -2.39 17.16 4.54
N ALA A 174 -1.90 16.29 3.67
CA ALA A 174 -2.49 16.06 2.36
C ALA A 174 -3.97 15.59 2.47
N TYR A 175 -4.26 14.68 3.38
CA TYR A 175 -5.64 14.23 3.62
C TYR A 175 -6.50 15.28 4.31
N ASP A 176 -5.97 16.09 5.23
CA ASP A 176 -6.71 17.17 5.88
C ASP A 176 -7.23 18.19 4.86
N ILE A 177 -6.45 18.47 3.79
CA ILE A 177 -6.89 19.32 2.67
C ILE A 177 -7.86 18.56 1.75
N ALA A 178 -7.50 17.34 1.38
CA ALA A 178 -8.26 16.55 0.42
C ALA A 178 -9.71 16.30 0.85
N LEU A 179 -9.93 16.06 2.15
CA LEU A 179 -11.26 15.79 2.70
C LEU A 179 -12.18 17.04 2.72
N GLN A 180 -11.63 18.23 2.48
CA GLN A 180 -12.43 19.44 2.32
C GLN A 180 -12.88 19.67 0.85
N ASP A 181 -12.33 18.91 -0.10
CA ASP A 181 -12.71 18.98 -1.52
C ASP A 181 -13.96 18.12 -1.78
N PRO A 182 -15.13 18.71 -2.12
CA PRO A 182 -16.35 17.94 -2.44
C PRO A 182 -16.18 16.99 -3.63
N ALA A 183 -15.18 17.25 -4.49
CA ALA A 183 -14.84 16.43 -5.64
C ALA A 183 -13.71 15.45 -5.34
N PHE A 184 -13.44 15.17 -4.06
CA PHE A 184 -12.38 14.24 -3.64
C PHE A 184 -12.55 12.87 -4.28
N LYS A 185 -11.57 12.53 -5.10
CA LYS A 185 -11.46 11.23 -5.77
C LYS A 185 -10.00 10.89 -5.91
N VAL A 186 -9.57 9.78 -5.36
CA VAL A 186 -8.18 9.30 -5.46
C VAL A 186 -8.14 7.79 -5.63
N THR A 187 -7.10 7.32 -6.29
CA THR A 187 -6.85 5.90 -6.50
C THR A 187 -5.88 5.33 -5.47
N ASP A 188 -4.95 6.18 -4.98
CA ASP A 188 -3.89 5.80 -4.04
C ASP A 188 -3.42 7.00 -3.18
N ASP A 189 -2.53 6.74 -2.23
CA ASP A 189 -2.08 7.75 -1.27
C ASP A 189 -1.10 8.75 -1.90
N CYS A 190 -0.26 8.34 -2.86
CA CYS A 190 0.63 9.24 -3.60
C CYS A 190 -0.17 10.24 -4.43
N GLY A 191 -1.29 9.82 -5.04
CA GLY A 191 -2.19 10.70 -5.76
C GLY A 191 -2.80 11.80 -4.88
N VAL A 192 -3.00 11.53 -3.58
CA VAL A 192 -3.43 12.57 -2.62
C VAL A 192 -2.34 13.64 -2.46
N VAL A 193 -1.09 13.21 -2.23
CA VAL A 193 0.04 14.15 -2.08
C VAL A 193 0.25 14.97 -3.35
N VAL A 194 0.29 14.33 -4.53
CA VAL A 194 0.50 15.01 -5.80
C VAL A 194 -0.57 16.08 -6.08
N LYS A 195 -1.83 15.78 -5.73
CA LYS A 195 -2.95 16.70 -6.01
C LYS A 195 -3.05 17.83 -5.00
N TYR A 196 -2.85 17.55 -3.71
CA TYR A 196 -3.18 18.49 -2.64
C TYR A 196 -1.97 19.13 -1.96
N LEU A 197 -0.75 18.62 -2.21
CA LEU A 197 0.52 19.20 -1.80
C LEU A 197 1.50 19.26 -2.98
N PRO A 198 1.20 20.02 -4.04
CA PRO A 198 2.01 20.03 -5.27
C PRO A 198 3.46 20.49 -5.07
N GLU A 199 3.75 21.18 -3.97
CA GLU A 199 5.11 21.58 -3.56
C GLU A 199 5.93 20.44 -2.95
N VAL A 200 5.29 19.31 -2.56
CA VAL A 200 5.96 18.13 -2.02
C VAL A 200 6.21 17.12 -3.14
N PRO A 201 7.45 16.96 -3.58
CA PRO A 201 7.74 15.97 -4.62
C PRO A 201 7.55 14.56 -4.08
N VAL A 202 6.90 13.70 -4.87
CA VAL A 202 6.85 12.27 -4.64
C VAL A 202 8.02 11.62 -5.36
N TYR A 203 8.97 11.08 -4.62
CA TYR A 203 10.15 10.41 -5.19
C TYR A 203 9.80 8.97 -5.60
N VAL A 204 10.27 8.54 -6.77
CA VAL A 204 9.99 7.20 -7.29
C VAL A 204 11.18 6.27 -7.02
N VAL A 205 10.92 5.19 -6.29
CA VAL A 205 11.82 4.05 -6.13
C VAL A 205 11.48 2.99 -7.19
N ASN A 206 12.50 2.41 -7.80
CA ASN A 206 12.31 1.36 -8.80
C ASN A 206 11.67 0.11 -8.20
N GLY A 207 10.52 -0.28 -8.72
CA GLY A 207 9.85 -1.52 -8.38
C GLY A 207 10.46 -2.76 -9.03
N GLU A 208 9.75 -3.87 -8.93
CA GLU A 208 10.12 -5.16 -9.51
C GLU A 208 8.89 -5.82 -10.14
N GLU A 209 9.08 -6.57 -11.23
CA GLU A 209 7.98 -7.32 -11.85
C GLU A 209 7.38 -8.34 -10.88
N SER A 210 8.23 -8.98 -10.05
CA SER A 210 7.81 -9.91 -9.00
C SER A 210 6.87 -9.28 -7.96
N ASN A 211 6.96 -7.95 -7.72
CA ASN A 211 6.10 -7.24 -6.77
C ASN A 211 4.70 -6.99 -7.37
N MET A 212 4.17 -8.00 -8.05
CA MET A 212 2.85 -7.96 -8.67
C MET A 212 1.73 -7.99 -7.64
N LYS A 213 0.60 -7.41 -7.98
CA LYS A 213 -0.63 -7.47 -7.18
C LYS A 213 -1.47 -8.66 -7.62
N LEU A 214 -1.73 -9.60 -6.72
CA LEU A 214 -2.65 -10.69 -7.00
C LEU A 214 -4.07 -10.13 -7.20
N THR A 215 -4.53 -10.11 -8.43
CA THR A 215 -5.79 -9.49 -8.82
C THR A 215 -6.77 -10.50 -9.39
N TYR A 216 -6.28 -11.43 -10.18
CA TYR A 216 -7.05 -12.45 -10.87
C TYR A 216 -6.68 -13.86 -10.39
N LYS A 217 -7.52 -14.87 -10.74
CA LYS A 217 -7.29 -16.27 -10.35
C LYS A 217 -6.03 -16.84 -11.01
N GLU A 218 -5.70 -16.31 -12.18
CA GLU A 218 -4.52 -16.70 -12.97
C GLU A 218 -3.21 -16.23 -12.33
N ASP A 219 -3.26 -15.30 -11.37
CA ASP A 219 -2.08 -14.79 -10.63
C ASP A 219 -1.62 -15.78 -9.53
N THR A 220 -2.36 -16.85 -9.27
CA THR A 220 -2.09 -17.86 -8.23
C THR A 220 -1.75 -19.19 -8.85
#